data_4d078472510a21052bdbe0c201b7acd1
#
_entry.id   4d078472510a21052bdbe0c201b7acd1
#
_cell.length_a   1.000
_cell.length_b   1.000
_cell.length_c   1.000
_cell.angle_alpha   90.00
_cell.angle_beta   90.00
_cell.angle_gamma   90.00
#
_symmetry.space_group_name_H-M   'P 1'
#
loop_
_entity.id
_entity.type
_entity.pdbx_description
1 polymer ?
#
loop_
_entity_poly.entity_id
_entity_poly.type
_entity_poly.pdbx_seq_one_letter_code
_entity_poly.pdbx_strand_id
1 'polypeptide(L)' 'QHWPQKAIYLGAQAHLQSFYAHFGFTPVTEVYDEDGIPHIGMAREKRAV' A
#
# COMPACT_ATOMS: atom_id res chain seq x y z
N GLN A 1 -15.99 0.23 11.86
CA GLN A 1 -14.89 0.28 11.52
C GLN A 1 -14.17 1.53 11.68
N HIS A 2 -13.09 1.50 12.17
CA HIS A 2 -12.34 2.53 12.42
C HIS A 2 -11.09 2.44 11.81
N TRP A 3 -10.73 3.28 10.90
CA TRP A 3 -9.43 3.34 10.31
C TRP A 3 -8.69 4.42 10.98
N PRO A 4 -7.42 4.23 11.23
CA PRO A 4 -6.62 5.29 11.78
C PRO A 4 -6.67 6.44 10.83
N GLN A 5 -6.97 7.60 11.32
CA GLN A 5 -7.04 8.69 10.46
C GLN A 5 -5.75 9.05 9.90
N LYS A 6 -4.68 8.45 10.37
CA LYS A 6 -3.38 8.78 9.91
C LYS A 6 -2.78 7.74 9.04
N ALA A 7 -3.56 6.99 8.34
CA ALA A 7 -3.05 6.00 7.42
C ALA A 7 -2.96 6.57 6.02
N ILE A 8 -1.94 6.20 5.30
CA ILE A 8 -1.78 6.59 3.91
C ILE A 8 -1.94 5.36 3.07
N TYR A 9 -2.81 5.42 2.09
CA TYR A 9 -3.09 4.28 1.23
C TYR A 9 -2.69 4.60 -0.20
N LEU A 10 -2.16 3.62 -0.90
CA LEU A 10 -1.85 3.82 -2.31
C LEU A 10 -1.97 2.50 -3.04
N GLY A 11 -2.12 2.57 -4.34
CA GLY A 11 -2.05 1.40 -5.19
C GLY A 11 -0.73 1.41 -5.91
N ALA A 12 0.09 0.41 -5.69
CA ALA A 12 1.41 0.36 -6.27
C ALA A 12 1.48 -0.76 -7.28
N GLN A 13 2.29 -0.59 -8.32
CA GLN A 13 2.54 -1.71 -9.20
C GLN A 13 3.23 -2.79 -8.38
N ALA A 14 2.83 -4.03 -8.61
CA ALA A 14 3.26 -5.11 -7.73
C ALA A 14 4.77 -5.24 -7.66
N HIS A 15 5.46 -4.96 -8.76
CA HIS A 15 6.91 -5.09 -8.77
C HIS A 15 7.59 -3.97 -7.96
N LEU A 16 6.84 -2.98 -7.52
CA LEU A 16 7.40 -1.92 -6.69
C LEU A 16 7.11 -2.13 -5.22
N GLN A 17 6.59 -3.28 -4.88
CA GLN A 17 6.19 -3.54 -3.52
C GLN A 17 7.36 -3.37 -2.55
N SER A 18 8.52 -3.90 -2.89
CA SER A 18 9.64 -3.79 -1.97
C SER A 18 10.14 -2.36 -1.87
N PHE A 19 10.00 -1.59 -2.94
CA PHE A 19 10.37 -0.20 -2.90
C PHE A 19 9.53 0.54 -1.86
N TYR A 20 8.22 0.31 -1.89
CA TYR A 20 7.35 0.97 -0.93
C TYR A 20 7.50 0.40 0.48
N ALA A 21 7.86 -0.87 0.58
CA ALA A 21 8.07 -1.45 1.89
C ALA A 21 9.22 -0.77 2.61
N HIS A 22 10.17 -0.25 1.86
CA HIS A 22 11.29 0.46 2.44
C HIS A 22 10.79 1.70 3.15
N PHE A 23 9.66 2.24 2.79
CA PHE A 23 9.12 3.43 3.41
C PHE A 23 8.03 3.10 4.42
N GLY A 24 7.92 1.85 4.82
CA GLY A 24 6.97 1.49 5.85
C GLY A 24 5.61 1.07 5.36
N PHE A 25 5.43 0.95 4.05
CA PHE A 25 4.15 0.51 3.53
C PHE A 25 4.06 -1.00 3.59
N THR A 26 2.87 -1.50 3.89
CA THR A 26 2.64 -2.94 3.91
C THR A 26 1.48 -3.27 2.99
N PRO A 27 1.48 -4.44 2.39
CA PRO A 27 0.39 -4.80 1.50
C PRO A 27 -0.89 -5.06 2.29
N VAL A 28 -1.98 -4.51 1.81
CA VAL A 28 -3.27 -4.70 2.46
C VAL A 28 -4.29 -5.34 1.53
N THR A 29 -3.92 -5.61 0.28
CA THR A 29 -4.80 -6.32 -0.63
C THR A 29 -4.00 -7.39 -1.33
N GLU A 30 -4.70 -8.23 -2.05
CA GLU A 30 -4.03 -9.17 -2.92
C GLU A 30 -3.66 -8.47 -4.19
N VAL A 31 -2.83 -9.08 -4.99
CA VAL A 31 -2.46 -8.52 -6.27
C VAL A 31 -3.68 -8.50 -7.17
N TYR A 32 -3.93 -7.39 -7.81
CA TYR A 32 -5.04 -7.26 -8.73
C TYR A 32 -4.54 -6.65 -10.03
N ASP A 33 -5.31 -6.87 -11.08
CA ASP A 33 -4.90 -6.42 -12.38
C ASP A 33 -5.53 -5.08 -12.68
N GLU A 34 -4.74 -4.14 -13.13
CA GLU A 34 -5.26 -2.86 -13.52
C GLU A 34 -4.68 -2.54 -14.88
N ASP A 35 -5.51 -2.59 -15.89
CA ASP A 35 -5.08 -2.35 -17.27
C ASP A 35 -3.96 -3.29 -17.67
N GLY A 36 -4.03 -4.51 -17.24
CA GLY A 36 -3.01 -5.49 -17.60
C GLY A 36 -1.74 -5.40 -16.79
N ILE A 37 -1.69 -4.53 -15.80
CA ILE A 37 -0.50 -4.37 -14.99
C ILE A 37 -0.83 -4.79 -13.57
N PRO A 38 -0.08 -5.72 -13.01
CA PRO A 38 -0.38 -6.14 -11.64
C PRO A 38 -0.12 -5.04 -10.63
N HIS A 39 -1.08 -4.83 -9.77
CA HIS A 39 -1.00 -3.82 -8.73
C HIS A 39 -1.30 -4.43 -7.37
N ILE A 40 -0.90 -3.76 -6.32
CA ILE A 40 -1.18 -4.23 -4.99
C ILE A 40 -1.47 -3.01 -4.12
N GLY A 41 -2.48 -3.09 -3.31
CA GLY A 41 -2.82 -1.99 -2.41
C GLY A 41 -1.92 -2.02 -1.21
N MET A 42 -1.36 -0.88 -0.85
CA MET A 42 -0.45 -0.81 0.27
C MET A 42 -0.86 0.34 1.17
N ALA A 43 -0.53 0.22 2.42
CA ALA A 43 -0.86 1.24 3.39
C ALA A 43 0.27 1.42 4.38
N ARG A 44 0.38 2.61 4.90
CA ARG A 44 1.37 2.91 5.88
C ARG A 44 0.73 3.73 6.95
N GLU A 45 0.96 3.34 8.21
CA GLU A 45 0.39 4.07 9.28
C GLU A 45 1.22 5.31 9.53
N LYS A 46 0.58 6.46 9.55
CA LYS A 46 1.31 7.65 9.74
C LYS A 46 1.41 7.88 11.22
N ARG A 47 2.61 7.86 11.76
CA ARG A 47 2.78 8.00 13.15
C ARG A 47 2.73 9.40 13.54
N ALA A 48 2.00 9.70 14.55
CA ALA A 48 1.98 11.02 15.06
C ALA A 48 3.05 11.13 16.06
N VAL A 49 3.98 11.85 15.88
CA VAL A 49 5.04 11.86 16.82
C VAL A 49 5.07 13.08 17.65
#